data_9367acf3f7eb87e7b8bd6f347f494f38
#
_entry.id   9367acf3f7eb87e7b8bd6f347f494f38
#
_cell.length_a   1.000
_cell.length_b   1.000
_cell.length_c   1.000
_cell.angle_alpha   90.00
_cell.angle_beta   90.00
_cell.angle_gamma   90.00
#
_symmetry.space_group_name_H-M   'P 1'
#
loop_
_entity.id
_entity.type
_entity.pdbx_description
1 polymer ?
#
loop_
_entity_poly.entity_id
_entity_poly.type
_entity_poly.pdbx_seq_one_letter_code
_entity_poly.pdbx_strand_id
1 'polypeptide(L)'
;MRGGKRKYMKTDFPFRKPSLSLTNVFKYMMESGYNPCYEYSHIQFEFEGNIAVVEYENGFASVKIFFSIEPEEFDMFIEASNQTMIKTYSVKPVGLEDRENIVFSCEFFCDGIRDFKRFFPRALECLNEGLCTHKAEMKKIFIERGTAKRTIPDMEDSISGIGRKLLS
;
A
#
# COMPACT_ATOMS: atom_id res chain seq x y z
N MET A 1 -44.05 35.43 9.60
CA MET A 1 -42.77 34.71 9.49
C MET A 1 -43.05 33.25 9.18
N ARG A 2 -42.82 32.82 7.92
CA ARG A 2 -43.08 31.43 7.50
C ARG A 2 -41.69 30.70 7.48
N GLY A 3 -41.46 29.84 8.46
CA GLY A 3 -40.27 29.00 8.54
C GLY A 3 -40.33 27.88 7.50
N GLY A 4 -39.57 28.00 6.42
CA GLY A 4 -39.43 26.97 5.41
C GLY A 4 -38.57 25.82 5.97
N LYS A 5 -39.20 24.68 6.24
CA LYS A 5 -38.47 23.42 6.53
C LYS A 5 -37.74 23.01 5.26
N ARG A 6 -36.39 23.10 5.27
CA ARG A 6 -35.54 22.49 4.23
C ARG A 6 -35.76 20.97 4.28
N LYS A 7 -36.40 20.43 3.26
CA LYS A 7 -36.47 18.99 2.99
C LYS A 7 -35.10 18.56 2.54
N TYR A 8 -34.34 17.89 3.41
CA TYR A 8 -33.15 17.17 2.98
C TYR A 8 -33.62 16.03 2.05
N MET A 9 -33.30 16.15 0.77
CA MET A 9 -33.42 15.01 -0.14
C MET A 9 -32.56 13.86 0.43
N LYS A 10 -33.23 12.81 0.92
CA LYS A 10 -32.57 11.51 1.05
C LYS A 10 -32.26 11.03 -0.37
N THR A 11 -31.06 11.24 -0.82
CA THR A 11 -30.55 10.55 -2.00
C THR A 11 -30.35 9.09 -1.58
N ASP A 12 -31.37 8.28 -1.78
CA ASP A 12 -31.23 6.83 -1.80
C ASP A 12 -30.43 6.48 -3.06
N PHE A 13 -29.11 6.69 -2.99
CA PHE A 13 -28.21 6.03 -3.93
C PHE A 13 -28.34 4.54 -3.64
N PRO A 14 -28.77 3.73 -4.62
CA PRO A 14 -28.75 2.29 -4.46
C PRO A 14 -27.27 1.85 -4.45
N PHE A 15 -26.63 1.93 -3.28
CA PHE A 15 -25.37 1.25 -3.08
C PHE A 15 -25.66 -0.24 -3.28
N ARG A 16 -25.27 -0.76 -4.44
CA ARG A 16 -25.18 -2.20 -4.62
C ARG A 16 -24.27 -2.69 -3.49
N LYS A 17 -24.78 -3.63 -2.68
CA LYS A 17 -23.93 -4.29 -1.68
C LYS A 17 -22.71 -4.82 -2.41
N PRO A 18 -21.48 -4.48 -1.98
CA PRO A 18 -20.29 -4.98 -2.61
C PRO A 18 -20.37 -6.51 -2.68
N SER A 19 -20.14 -7.07 -3.85
CA SER A 19 -20.24 -8.52 -4.09
C SER A 19 -18.88 -9.21 -4.06
N LEU A 20 -17.80 -8.47 -3.82
CA LEU A 20 -16.46 -9.02 -3.72
C LEU A 20 -16.29 -9.75 -2.37
N SER A 21 -15.65 -10.91 -2.42
CA SER A 21 -15.18 -11.63 -1.24
C SER A 21 -13.69 -11.94 -1.38
N LEU A 22 -12.98 -12.05 -0.27
CA LEU A 22 -11.57 -12.46 -0.28
C LEU A 22 -11.38 -13.83 -0.95
N THR A 23 -12.35 -14.73 -0.84
CA THR A 23 -12.32 -16.02 -1.54
C THR A 23 -12.26 -15.85 -3.06
N ASN A 24 -13.05 -14.93 -3.62
CA ASN A 24 -13.03 -14.65 -5.07
C ASN A 24 -11.72 -13.97 -5.50
N VAL A 25 -11.18 -13.11 -4.65
CA VAL A 25 -9.86 -12.48 -4.84
C VAL A 25 -8.77 -13.54 -4.86
N PHE A 26 -8.75 -14.42 -3.85
CA PHE A 26 -7.79 -15.52 -3.74
C PHE A 26 -7.80 -16.42 -4.99
N LYS A 27 -9.00 -16.84 -5.41
CA LYS A 27 -9.15 -17.65 -6.61
C LYS A 27 -8.58 -16.97 -7.85
N TYR A 28 -8.88 -15.69 -8.04
CA TYR A 28 -8.33 -14.92 -9.16
C TYR A 28 -6.80 -14.83 -9.08
N MET A 29 -6.24 -14.56 -7.92
CA MET A 29 -4.80 -14.46 -7.75
C MET A 29 -4.09 -15.78 -8.02
N MET A 30 -4.66 -16.91 -7.58
CA MET A 30 -4.17 -18.26 -7.93
C MET A 30 -4.19 -18.50 -9.44
N GLU A 31 -5.31 -18.21 -10.10
CA GLU A 31 -5.48 -18.38 -11.55
C GLU A 31 -4.54 -17.46 -12.36
N SER A 32 -4.14 -16.34 -11.78
CA SER A 32 -3.23 -15.35 -12.39
C SER A 32 -1.75 -15.58 -12.07
N GLY A 33 -1.41 -16.62 -11.29
CA GLY A 33 -0.03 -17.00 -11.01
C GLY A 33 0.67 -16.21 -9.88
N TYR A 34 -0.08 -15.50 -9.03
CA TYR A 34 0.50 -14.75 -7.90
C TYR A 34 0.88 -15.62 -6.69
N ASN A 35 0.56 -16.91 -6.68
CA ASN A 35 0.83 -17.84 -5.57
C ASN A 35 0.41 -17.30 -4.18
N PRO A 36 -0.86 -16.89 -4.00
CA PRO A 36 -1.33 -16.29 -2.76
C PRO A 36 -1.43 -17.31 -1.63
N CYS A 37 -1.25 -16.84 -0.39
CA CYS A 37 -1.58 -17.54 0.85
C CYS A 37 -2.76 -16.83 1.52
N TYR A 38 -3.73 -17.58 2.01
CA TYR A 38 -4.89 -17.02 2.70
C TYR A 38 -4.65 -16.99 4.21
N GLU A 39 -4.67 -15.80 4.79
CA GLU A 39 -4.44 -15.57 6.20
C GLU A 39 -5.66 -14.87 6.82
N TYR A 40 -6.47 -15.58 7.62
CA TYR A 40 -7.65 -15.07 8.35
C TYR A 40 -8.48 -13.99 7.64
N SER A 41 -8.01 -12.75 7.62
CA SER A 41 -8.73 -11.58 7.09
C SER A 41 -8.10 -10.95 5.86
N HIS A 42 -6.99 -11.48 5.37
CA HIS A 42 -6.23 -10.93 4.25
C HIS A 42 -5.59 -12.02 3.39
N ILE A 43 -5.04 -11.63 2.26
CA ILE A 43 -4.31 -12.52 1.36
C ILE A 43 -2.89 -12.00 1.26
N GLN A 44 -1.91 -12.88 1.50
CA GLN A 44 -0.49 -12.59 1.31
C GLN A 44 -0.01 -13.17 -0.01
N PHE A 45 0.95 -12.51 -0.63
CA PHE A 45 1.61 -13.00 -1.85
C PHE A 45 2.99 -12.33 -1.99
N GLU A 46 3.85 -12.92 -2.79
CA GLU A 46 5.15 -12.34 -3.11
C GLU A 46 5.01 -11.33 -4.26
N PHE A 47 5.58 -10.13 -4.08
CA PHE A 47 5.65 -9.07 -5.08
C PHE A 47 7.02 -8.39 -5.04
N GLU A 48 7.78 -8.46 -6.13
CA GLU A 48 9.12 -7.86 -6.26
C GLU A 48 10.04 -8.22 -5.08
N GLY A 49 10.04 -9.50 -4.68
CA GLY A 49 10.83 -10.01 -3.55
C GLY A 49 10.34 -9.61 -2.16
N ASN A 50 9.19 -8.96 -2.06
CA ASN A 50 8.57 -8.54 -0.81
C ASN A 50 7.27 -9.30 -0.56
N ILE A 51 6.87 -9.39 0.72
CA ILE A 51 5.54 -9.89 1.07
C ILE A 51 4.55 -8.72 0.97
N ALA A 52 3.60 -8.86 0.05
CA ALA A 52 2.49 -7.95 -0.11
C ALA A 52 1.21 -8.55 0.49
N VAL A 53 0.35 -7.67 0.97
CA VAL A 53 -0.91 -8.02 1.62
C VAL A 53 -2.06 -7.39 0.85
N VAL A 54 -3.08 -8.18 0.51
CA VAL A 54 -4.35 -7.69 -0.03
C VAL A 54 -5.42 -7.76 1.06
N GLU A 55 -6.04 -6.63 1.33
CA GLU A 55 -7.20 -6.52 2.20
C GLU A 55 -8.41 -6.01 1.40
N TYR A 56 -9.60 -6.37 1.86
CA TYR A 56 -10.84 -5.89 1.28
C TYR A 56 -11.87 -5.63 2.37
N GLU A 57 -12.34 -4.41 2.41
CA GLU A 57 -13.37 -3.99 3.36
C GLU A 57 -14.28 -2.91 2.75
N ASN A 58 -15.59 -3.10 2.91
CA ASN A 58 -16.60 -2.08 2.60
C ASN A 58 -16.52 -1.43 1.20
N GLY A 59 -16.16 -2.21 0.17
CA GLY A 59 -16.04 -1.71 -1.20
C GLY A 59 -14.68 -1.08 -1.52
N PHE A 60 -13.70 -1.20 -0.61
CA PHE A 60 -12.32 -0.82 -0.84
C PHE A 60 -11.42 -2.05 -0.83
N ALA A 61 -10.55 -2.14 -1.82
CA ALA A 61 -9.42 -3.05 -1.80
C ALA A 61 -8.15 -2.24 -1.54
N SER A 62 -7.23 -2.81 -0.77
CA SER A 62 -5.90 -2.24 -0.58
C SER A 62 -4.83 -3.29 -0.84
N VAL A 63 -3.73 -2.86 -1.43
CA VAL A 63 -2.49 -3.64 -1.51
C VAL A 63 -1.45 -2.94 -0.66
N LYS A 64 -0.81 -3.66 0.25
CA LYS A 64 0.14 -3.12 1.21
C LYS A 64 1.44 -3.90 1.20
N ILE A 65 2.56 -3.20 1.38
CA ILE A 65 3.88 -3.79 1.61
C ILE A 65 4.44 -3.15 2.87
N PHE A 66 4.94 -3.98 3.78
CA PHE A 66 5.50 -3.55 5.05
C PHE A 66 7.02 -3.68 5.01
N PHE A 67 7.70 -2.70 5.61
CA PHE A 67 9.14 -2.70 5.78
C PHE A 67 9.50 -2.31 7.20
N SER A 68 10.60 -2.85 7.72
CA SER A 68 11.22 -2.34 8.94
C SER A 68 12.36 -1.39 8.58
N ILE A 69 12.54 -0.35 9.38
CA ILE A 69 13.61 0.64 9.22
C ILE A 69 14.29 0.88 10.56
N GLU A 70 15.51 1.39 10.52
CA GLU A 70 16.19 1.84 11.73
C GLU A 70 15.53 3.14 12.24
N PRO A 71 15.29 3.27 13.57
CA PRO A 71 14.61 4.44 14.15
C PRO A 71 15.26 5.79 13.79
N GLU A 72 16.59 5.79 13.60
CA GLU A 72 17.35 6.98 13.23
C GLU A 72 17.05 7.46 11.80
N GLU A 73 16.57 6.57 10.93
CA GLU A 73 16.24 6.88 9.53
C GLU A 73 14.77 7.30 9.37
N PHE A 74 13.96 7.15 10.42
CA PHE A 74 12.51 7.38 10.35
C PHE A 74 12.14 8.78 9.86
N ASP A 75 12.79 9.83 10.39
CA ASP A 75 12.47 11.22 10.00
C ASP A 75 12.85 11.50 8.53
N MET A 76 13.95 10.92 8.07
CA MET A 76 14.35 11.00 6.65
C MET A 76 13.35 10.24 5.78
N PHE A 77 12.88 9.10 6.25
CA PHE A 77 11.87 8.32 5.57
C PHE A 77 10.56 9.10 5.42
N ILE A 78 10.08 9.77 6.47
CA ILE A 78 8.86 10.59 6.43
C ILE A 78 9.01 11.75 5.44
N GLU A 79 10.16 12.40 5.40
CA GLU A 79 10.44 13.47 4.42
C GLU A 79 10.37 12.93 2.99
N ALA A 80 11.02 11.79 2.71
CA ALA A 80 10.94 11.13 1.40
C ALA A 80 9.52 10.68 1.05
N SER A 81 8.74 10.23 2.05
CA SER A 81 7.34 9.84 1.88
C SER A 81 6.48 11.00 1.40
N ASN A 82 6.65 12.19 1.98
CA ASN A 82 5.94 13.39 1.56
C ASN A 82 6.27 13.74 0.10
N GLN A 83 7.54 13.66 -0.30
CA GLN A 83 7.94 13.90 -1.69
C GLN A 83 7.39 12.83 -2.66
N THR A 84 7.35 11.58 -2.21
CA THR A 84 6.78 10.49 -2.99
C THR A 84 5.30 10.69 -3.26
N MET A 85 4.52 11.06 -2.24
CA MET A 85 3.08 11.33 -2.40
C MET A 85 2.76 12.48 -3.35
N ILE A 86 3.67 13.46 -3.46
CA ILE A 86 3.50 14.57 -4.42
C ILE A 86 3.76 14.11 -5.86
N LYS A 87 4.65 13.14 -6.05
CA LYS A 87 5.15 12.70 -7.35
C LYS A 87 4.44 11.51 -7.94
N THR A 88 3.74 10.72 -7.10
CA THR A 88 3.08 9.48 -7.51
C THR A 88 1.58 9.54 -7.28
N TYR A 89 0.84 8.69 -7.99
CA TYR A 89 -0.61 8.58 -7.83
C TYR A 89 -0.97 7.38 -6.96
N SER A 90 -1.94 7.57 -6.07
CA SER A 90 -2.58 6.49 -5.29
C SER A 90 -1.67 5.71 -4.35
N VAL A 91 -0.40 6.07 -4.19
CA VAL A 91 0.52 5.41 -3.25
C VAL A 91 0.67 6.25 -2.00
N LYS A 92 0.51 5.59 -0.85
CA LYS A 92 0.62 6.20 0.48
C LYS A 92 1.72 5.50 1.26
N PRO A 93 2.96 6.02 1.29
CA PRO A 93 3.98 5.60 2.24
C PRO A 93 3.68 6.23 3.60
N VAL A 94 3.54 5.40 4.63
CA VAL A 94 3.19 5.81 6.00
C VAL A 94 4.15 5.19 6.99
N GLY A 95 4.74 6.00 7.86
CA GLY A 95 5.46 5.53 9.03
C GLY A 95 4.48 5.16 10.14
N LEU A 96 4.73 4.05 10.81
CA LEU A 96 3.91 3.61 11.94
C LEU A 96 4.36 4.29 13.24
N GLU A 97 3.50 4.24 14.27
CA GLU A 97 3.75 4.90 15.57
C GLU A 97 4.98 4.35 16.31
N ASP A 98 5.33 3.09 16.06
CA ASP A 98 6.51 2.44 16.62
C ASP A 98 7.85 3.02 16.09
N ARG A 99 7.82 3.79 15.00
CA ARG A 99 8.97 4.37 14.30
C ARG A 99 9.99 3.35 13.77
N GLU A 100 9.64 2.08 13.77
CA GLU A 100 10.46 0.96 13.29
C GLU A 100 9.84 0.30 12.04
N ASN A 101 8.56 0.55 11.80
CA ASN A 101 7.83 -0.01 10.69
C ASN A 101 7.19 1.07 9.82
N ILE A 102 7.14 0.75 8.54
CA ILE A 102 6.57 1.58 7.49
C ILE A 102 5.71 0.72 6.57
N VAL A 103 4.70 1.33 5.99
CA VAL A 103 3.81 0.67 5.04
C VAL A 103 3.67 1.51 3.78
N PHE A 104 3.79 0.87 2.63
CA PHE A 104 3.34 1.41 1.36
C PHE A 104 2.00 0.80 1.03
N SER A 105 1.00 1.63 0.77
CA SER A 105 -0.33 1.16 0.39
C SER A 105 -0.80 1.81 -0.91
N CYS A 106 -1.55 1.03 -1.69
CA CYS A 106 -2.36 1.52 -2.81
C CYS A 106 -3.79 1.04 -2.59
N GLU A 107 -4.72 1.98 -2.54
CA GLU A 107 -6.14 1.72 -2.27
C GLU A 107 -6.99 2.07 -3.49
N PHE A 108 -8.00 1.26 -3.75
CA PHE A 108 -8.93 1.48 -4.86
C PHE A 108 -10.33 1.00 -4.54
N PHE A 109 -11.31 1.66 -5.14
CA PHE A 109 -12.71 1.24 -5.08
C PHE A 109 -12.92 -0.06 -5.84
N CYS A 110 -13.66 -0.98 -5.25
CA CYS A 110 -13.86 -2.29 -5.78
C CYS A 110 -15.21 -2.88 -5.36
N ASP A 111 -16.22 -2.80 -6.21
CA ASP A 111 -17.56 -3.32 -5.92
C ASP A 111 -17.67 -4.83 -6.20
N GLY A 112 -16.78 -5.39 -7.00
CA GLY A 112 -16.82 -6.79 -7.36
C GLY A 112 -15.53 -7.29 -8.00
N ILE A 113 -15.49 -8.59 -8.28
CA ILE A 113 -14.30 -9.27 -8.84
C ILE A 113 -13.86 -8.68 -10.20
N ARG A 114 -14.80 -8.13 -10.98
CA ARG A 114 -14.46 -7.48 -12.27
C ARG A 114 -13.60 -6.24 -12.04
N ASP A 115 -13.96 -5.42 -11.05
CA ASP A 115 -13.21 -4.23 -10.72
C ASP A 115 -11.85 -4.60 -10.15
N PHE A 116 -11.81 -5.61 -9.26
CA PHE A 116 -10.55 -6.12 -8.73
C PHE A 116 -9.60 -6.56 -9.86
N LYS A 117 -10.06 -7.38 -10.79
CA LYS A 117 -9.27 -7.84 -11.96
C LYS A 117 -8.74 -6.68 -12.81
N ARG A 118 -9.49 -5.59 -12.88
CA ARG A 118 -9.11 -4.40 -13.65
C ARG A 118 -8.10 -3.52 -12.93
N PHE A 119 -8.26 -3.32 -11.62
CA PHE A 119 -7.49 -2.33 -10.87
C PHE A 119 -6.31 -2.90 -10.12
N PHE A 120 -6.36 -4.16 -9.71
CA PHE A 120 -5.28 -4.79 -8.95
C PHE A 120 -3.92 -4.76 -9.67
N PRO A 121 -3.78 -5.14 -10.96
CA PRO A 121 -2.51 -5.03 -11.65
C PRO A 121 -1.97 -3.59 -11.70
N ARG A 122 -2.85 -2.62 -11.89
CA ARG A 122 -2.48 -1.18 -11.89
C ARG A 122 -2.04 -0.71 -10.50
N ALA A 123 -2.67 -1.21 -9.45
CA ALA A 123 -2.25 -0.91 -8.08
C ALA A 123 -0.84 -1.42 -7.79
N LEU A 124 -0.48 -2.60 -8.32
CA LEU A 124 0.88 -3.13 -8.25
C LEU A 124 1.89 -2.27 -9.02
N GLU A 125 1.54 -1.82 -10.23
CA GLU A 125 2.37 -0.88 -11.00
C GLU A 125 2.59 0.43 -10.23
N CYS A 126 1.53 1.00 -9.66
CA CYS A 126 1.63 2.21 -8.83
C CYS A 126 2.51 1.99 -7.60
N LEU A 127 2.37 0.86 -6.90
CA LEU A 127 3.21 0.53 -5.75
C LEU A 127 4.69 0.45 -6.14
N ASN A 128 5.01 -0.23 -7.23
CA ASN A 128 6.39 -0.32 -7.73
C ASN A 128 6.95 1.06 -8.08
N GLU A 129 6.19 1.90 -8.78
CA GLU A 129 6.56 3.29 -9.06
C GLU A 129 6.80 4.08 -7.77
N GLY A 130 5.90 3.92 -6.79
CA GLY A 130 6.02 4.56 -5.49
C GLY A 130 7.29 4.16 -4.74
N LEU A 131 7.61 2.86 -4.71
CA LEU A 131 8.83 2.34 -4.10
C LEU A 131 10.09 2.89 -4.78
N CYS A 132 10.14 2.87 -6.12
CA CYS A 132 11.25 3.42 -6.88
C CYS A 132 11.44 4.93 -6.64
N THR A 133 10.35 5.68 -6.64
CA THR A 133 10.37 7.13 -6.37
C THR A 133 10.85 7.41 -4.96
N HIS A 134 10.33 6.69 -3.97
CA HIS A 134 10.73 6.85 -2.57
C HIS A 134 12.22 6.57 -2.37
N LYS A 135 12.74 5.48 -2.95
CA LYS A 135 14.18 5.14 -2.93
C LYS A 135 15.03 6.28 -3.52
N ALA A 136 14.56 6.90 -4.60
CA ALA A 136 15.27 8.04 -5.20
C ALA A 136 15.27 9.29 -4.31
N GLU A 137 14.12 9.58 -3.64
CA GLU A 137 14.03 10.71 -2.69
C GLU A 137 14.87 10.48 -1.44
N MET A 138 14.89 9.25 -0.90
CA MET A 138 15.77 8.90 0.22
C MET A 138 17.24 9.15 -0.11
N LYS A 139 17.71 8.70 -1.28
CA LYS A 139 19.09 8.95 -1.75
C LYS A 139 19.40 10.44 -1.85
N LYS A 140 18.46 11.24 -2.36
CA LYS A 140 18.63 12.68 -2.50
C LYS A 140 18.79 13.36 -1.15
N ILE A 141 17.87 13.08 -0.20
CA ILE A 141 17.90 13.63 1.16
C ILE A 141 19.19 13.22 1.87
N PHE A 142 19.62 11.96 1.71
CA PHE A 142 20.86 11.45 2.28
C PHE A 142 22.09 12.26 1.80
N ILE A 143 22.19 12.53 0.50
CA ILE A 143 23.26 13.33 -0.08
C ILE A 143 23.20 14.77 0.45
N GLU A 144 22.02 15.40 0.45
CA GLU A 144 21.82 16.78 0.91
C GLU A 144 22.17 16.96 2.40
N ARG A 145 21.93 15.96 3.24
CA ARG A 145 22.29 15.99 4.68
C ARG A 145 23.77 15.74 4.94
N GLY A 146 24.61 15.57 3.89
CA GLY A 146 26.06 15.42 4.04
C GLY A 146 26.51 14.13 4.72
N THR A 147 25.63 13.12 4.82
CA THR A 147 25.95 11.81 5.41
C THR A 147 26.64 10.89 4.40
N ALA A 148 27.31 11.47 3.40
CA ALA A 148 27.96 10.79 2.26
C ALA A 148 29.09 9.78 2.62
N LYS A 149 29.29 9.44 3.89
CA LYS A 149 30.29 8.45 4.33
C LYS A 149 29.74 7.09 4.74
N ARG A 150 28.42 6.88 4.80
CA ARG A 150 27.82 5.54 4.92
C ARG A 150 27.41 5.10 3.53
N THR A 151 28.11 4.09 3.01
CA THR A 151 27.62 3.33 1.87
C THR A 151 26.19 2.93 2.21
N ILE A 152 25.22 3.39 1.43
CA ILE A 152 23.84 2.91 1.55
C ILE A 152 23.96 1.39 1.37
N PRO A 153 23.66 0.54 2.36
CA PRO A 153 23.53 -0.89 2.13
C PRO A 153 22.59 -1.02 0.96
N ASP A 154 22.92 -1.85 -0.02
CA ASP A 154 22.00 -2.07 -1.12
C ASP A 154 20.66 -2.40 -0.50
N MET A 155 19.66 -1.53 -0.72
CA MET A 155 18.31 -1.74 -0.16
C MET A 155 17.70 -3.06 -0.64
N GLU A 156 18.26 -3.67 -1.69
CA GLU A 156 17.97 -5.02 -2.12
C GLU A 156 18.24 -6.06 -1.03
N ASP A 157 19.34 -5.91 -0.26
CA ASP A 157 19.67 -6.85 0.82
C ASP A 157 18.82 -6.61 2.10
N SER A 158 18.44 -5.38 2.37
CA SER A 158 17.56 -5.04 3.52
C SER A 158 16.11 -5.47 3.27
N ILE A 159 15.63 -5.33 2.04
CA ILE A 159 14.27 -5.70 1.63
C ILE A 159 14.11 -7.23 1.62
N SER A 160 15.12 -7.99 1.20
CA SER A 160 15.06 -9.46 1.17
C SER A 160 15.11 -10.14 2.55
N GLY A 161 15.62 -9.43 3.58
CA GLY A 161 15.75 -9.95 4.95
C GLY A 161 14.49 -9.79 5.81
N ILE A 162 13.64 -8.85 5.48
CA ILE A 162 12.55 -8.38 6.35
C ILE A 162 11.31 -9.26 6.28
N GLY A 163 10.99 -9.81 5.12
CA GLY A 163 9.84 -10.71 4.95
C GLY A 163 9.90 -11.99 5.80
N ARG A 164 11.07 -12.35 6.34
CA ARG A 164 11.24 -13.54 7.20
C ARG A 164 11.01 -13.27 8.69
N LYS A 165 11.10 -12.03 9.16
CA LYS A 165 10.96 -11.70 10.60
C LYS A 165 9.52 -11.44 11.05
N LEU A 166 8.61 -11.14 10.14
CA LEU A 166 7.20 -10.89 10.47
C LEU A 166 6.35 -12.17 10.55
N LEU A 167 6.93 -13.34 10.23
CA LEU A 167 6.23 -14.63 10.21
C LEU A 167 6.68 -15.59 11.33
N SER A 168 7.50 -15.13 12.27
CA SER A 168 7.88 -15.91 13.48
C SER A 168 7.15 -15.37 14.76
#